data_89bb7a0ea1d35beab8b82b8e206acc5c
#
_entry.id   89bb7a0ea1d35beab8b82b8e206acc5c
#
_cell.length_a   1.000
_cell.length_b   1.000
_cell.length_c   1.000
_cell.angle_alpha   90.00
_cell.angle_beta   90.00
_cell.angle_gamma   90.00
#
_symmetry.space_group_name_H-M   'P 1'
#
loop_
_entity.id
_entity.type
_entity.pdbx_description
1 polymer ?
#
loop_
_entity_poly.entity_id
_entity_poly.type
_entity_poly.pdbx_seq_one_letter_code
_entity_poly.pdbx_strand_id
1 'polypeptide(L)'
;MFPAALRPLSLLRPGRTVSRVNSSSNSQTKGSRSTSREMPSNVEIKAKVSDRALFAQKAAALSQSEGTIIRQHDTFFCCSQGRLKLRDFMNGSGQLIFYERPDTDGPKLSRYSISPTSDPQSLQTVLSDALGVEGEVRKERLLFLIGQTRVHLDKVEGLGHYMELEVVMRPEQTLEEGQQVAESLMEQLGVSKKSLVTGAYMDLILKGQKET
;
A
#
# COMPACT_ATOMS: atom_id res chain seq x y z
N MET A 1 -10.17 -10.04 -25.59
CA MET A 1 -8.77 -9.57 -25.57
C MET A 1 -8.55 -8.93 -24.21
N PHE A 2 -7.99 -9.66 -23.26
CA PHE A 2 -7.83 -9.20 -21.87
C PHE A 2 -6.50 -8.47 -21.77
N PRO A 3 -6.45 -7.27 -21.15
CA PRO A 3 -5.16 -6.63 -20.87
C PRO A 3 -4.44 -7.35 -19.73
N ALA A 4 -3.14 -7.46 -19.91
CA ALA A 4 -2.23 -8.21 -19.06
C ALA A 4 -2.33 -7.81 -17.60
N ALA A 5 -2.56 -8.80 -16.74
CA ALA A 5 -2.43 -8.72 -15.31
C ALA A 5 -1.01 -8.23 -14.95
N LEU A 6 -0.96 -7.27 -14.04
CA LEU A 6 0.26 -6.84 -13.36
C LEU A 6 0.99 -8.06 -12.79
N ARG A 7 2.06 -8.48 -13.45
CA ARG A 7 2.95 -9.54 -12.93
C ARG A 7 3.71 -8.98 -11.74
N PRO A 8 3.73 -9.68 -10.60
CA PRO A 8 4.73 -9.42 -9.58
C PRO A 8 6.09 -9.83 -10.13
N LEU A 9 7.06 -8.92 -10.09
CA LEU A 9 8.47 -9.22 -10.33
C LEU A 9 8.96 -10.15 -9.21
N SER A 10 9.24 -11.35 -9.58
CA SER A 10 10.25 -12.29 -9.05
C SER A 10 9.74 -13.73 -9.03
N LEU A 11 10.44 -14.57 -9.79
CA LEU A 11 10.80 -15.95 -9.43
C LEU A 11 11.63 -16.52 -10.58
N LEU A 12 12.93 -16.24 -10.53
CA LEU A 12 13.95 -17.05 -11.19
C LEU A 12 14.42 -18.08 -10.16
N ARG A 13 14.12 -19.34 -10.41
CA ARG A 13 14.76 -20.50 -9.73
C ARG A 13 16.05 -20.84 -10.45
N PRO A 14 17.18 -21.03 -9.76
CA PRO A 14 18.32 -21.72 -10.34
C PRO A 14 18.20 -23.23 -10.12
N GLY A 15 18.46 -23.98 -11.20
CA GLY A 15 18.50 -25.44 -11.23
C GLY A 15 19.66 -26.00 -10.40
N ARG A 16 19.42 -27.18 -9.82
CA ARG A 16 20.43 -28.03 -9.17
C ARG A 16 21.32 -28.65 -10.21
N THR A 17 22.64 -28.47 -10.04
CA THR A 17 23.64 -29.45 -10.51
C THR A 17 24.53 -29.82 -9.35
N VAL A 18 24.58 -31.12 -9.08
CA VAL A 18 25.43 -31.74 -8.06
C VAL A 18 26.78 -32.04 -8.69
N SER A 19 27.89 -31.60 -8.09
CA SER A 19 29.21 -32.20 -8.25
C SER A 19 30.00 -32.01 -6.96
N ARG A 20 30.42 -33.17 -6.41
CA ARG A 20 31.39 -33.29 -5.33
C ARG A 20 32.80 -32.99 -5.85
N VAL A 21 33.65 -32.39 -5.04
CA VAL A 21 35.01 -32.89 -4.66
C VAL A 21 35.68 -31.93 -3.65
N ASN A 22 36.10 -32.52 -2.52
CA ASN A 22 37.21 -32.35 -1.57
C ASN A 22 37.90 -30.99 -1.27
N SER A 23 37.84 -30.69 0.02
CA SER A 23 38.88 -30.33 1.00
C SER A 23 40.02 -29.37 0.62
N SER A 24 40.05 -28.22 1.30
CA SER A 24 41.21 -27.76 2.08
C SER A 24 40.86 -26.53 2.90
N SER A 25 41.24 -26.54 4.15
CA SER A 25 41.13 -25.53 5.19
C SER A 25 41.77 -24.20 4.80
N ASN A 26 41.02 -23.09 4.95
CA ASN A 26 41.62 -21.84 5.41
C ASN A 26 40.58 -20.96 6.09
N SER A 27 40.82 -20.69 7.37
CA SER A 27 40.01 -19.83 8.23
C SER A 27 40.18 -18.37 7.82
N GLN A 28 39.17 -17.79 7.19
CA GLN A 28 38.96 -16.35 7.20
C GLN A 28 37.49 -16.07 7.51
N THR A 29 37.26 -15.56 8.70
CA THR A 29 36.01 -14.98 9.14
C THR A 29 35.63 -13.82 8.22
N LYS A 30 34.90 -14.11 7.14
CA LYS A 30 34.18 -13.08 6.38
C LYS A 30 32.87 -12.80 7.10
N GLY A 31 32.81 -11.60 7.70
CA GLY A 31 31.60 -11.07 8.26
C GLY A 31 30.46 -11.19 7.28
N SER A 32 29.43 -11.91 7.68
CA SER A 32 28.14 -11.94 7.00
C SER A 32 27.59 -10.51 6.97
N ARG A 33 27.76 -9.81 5.85
CA ARG A 33 26.94 -8.65 5.56
C ARG A 33 25.52 -9.16 5.39
N SER A 34 24.73 -9.08 6.44
CA SER A 34 23.28 -9.07 6.34
C SER A 34 22.92 -7.92 5.40
N THR A 35 22.60 -8.24 4.16
CA THR A 35 21.91 -7.30 3.27
C THR A 35 20.53 -7.13 3.86
N SER A 36 20.36 -6.14 4.72
CA SER A 36 19.04 -5.67 5.12
C SER A 36 18.31 -5.27 3.83
N ARG A 37 17.35 -6.10 3.43
CA ARG A 37 16.51 -5.82 2.27
C ARG A 37 15.76 -4.53 2.63
N GLU A 38 16.13 -3.41 2.02
CA GLU A 38 15.40 -2.17 2.21
C GLU A 38 13.92 -2.42 1.90
N MET A 39 13.06 -2.09 2.87
CA MET A 39 11.62 -2.20 2.65
C MET A 39 11.18 -1.17 1.63
N PRO A 40 10.33 -1.55 0.65
CA PRO A 40 9.75 -0.59 -0.27
C PRO A 40 9.00 0.49 0.50
N SER A 41 9.04 1.70 -0.03
CA SER A 41 8.43 2.86 0.61
C SER A 41 7.66 3.73 -0.37
N ASN A 42 6.64 4.41 0.14
CA ASN A 42 5.87 5.41 -0.59
C ASN A 42 5.88 6.73 0.17
N VAL A 43 5.75 7.83 -0.55
CA VAL A 43 5.24 9.08 0.01
C VAL A 43 3.74 9.11 -0.21
N GLU A 44 2.98 9.24 0.88
CA GLU A 44 1.52 9.17 0.87
C GLU A 44 0.88 10.52 1.22
N ILE A 45 -0.18 10.86 0.50
CA ILE A 45 -1.12 11.95 0.82
C ILE A 45 -2.53 11.37 0.83
N LYS A 46 -3.33 11.78 1.81
CA LYS A 46 -4.76 11.48 1.88
C LYS A 46 -5.55 12.77 2.02
N ALA A 47 -6.66 12.88 1.30
CA ALA A 47 -7.58 14.01 1.42
C ALA A 47 -9.04 13.59 1.21
N LYS A 48 -9.95 14.34 1.81
CA LYS A 48 -11.38 14.23 1.53
C LYS A 48 -11.69 14.82 0.16
N VAL A 49 -12.54 14.16 -0.62
CA VAL A 49 -12.95 14.60 -1.96
C VAL A 49 -14.40 15.03 -1.93
N SER A 50 -14.65 16.30 -2.24
CA SER A 50 -16.02 16.86 -2.32
C SER A 50 -16.68 16.59 -3.67
N ASP A 51 -15.92 16.70 -4.77
CA ASP A 51 -16.38 16.44 -6.13
C ASP A 51 -15.67 15.24 -6.73
N ARG A 52 -16.30 14.07 -6.57
CA ARG A 52 -15.78 12.80 -7.08
C ARG A 52 -15.64 12.79 -8.61
N ALA A 53 -16.61 13.38 -9.32
CA ALA A 53 -16.65 13.34 -10.77
C ALA A 53 -15.53 14.20 -11.37
N LEU A 54 -15.34 15.40 -10.86
CA LEU A 54 -14.27 16.30 -11.29
C LEU A 54 -12.88 15.69 -10.98
N PHE A 55 -12.70 15.07 -9.80
CA PHE A 55 -11.45 14.40 -9.46
C PHE A 55 -11.16 13.25 -10.43
N ALA A 56 -12.14 12.37 -10.69
CA ALA A 56 -11.98 11.25 -11.61
C ALA A 56 -11.65 11.71 -13.04
N GLN A 57 -12.31 12.77 -13.52
CA GLN A 57 -12.03 13.36 -14.83
C GLN A 57 -10.58 13.84 -14.94
N LYS A 58 -10.09 14.57 -13.94
CA LYS A 58 -8.69 15.04 -13.91
C LYS A 58 -7.69 13.89 -13.85
N ALA A 59 -7.94 12.90 -13.00
CA ALA A 59 -7.09 11.73 -12.87
C ALA A 59 -7.06 10.90 -14.16
N ALA A 60 -8.21 10.73 -14.83
CA ALA A 60 -8.30 10.06 -16.12
C ALA A 60 -7.51 10.80 -17.21
N ALA A 61 -7.61 12.13 -17.26
CA ALA A 61 -6.87 12.95 -18.22
C ALA A 61 -5.34 12.84 -18.00
N LEU A 62 -4.88 12.89 -16.74
CA LEU A 62 -3.46 12.81 -16.40
C LEU A 62 -2.88 11.40 -16.62
N SER A 63 -3.66 10.36 -16.35
CA SER A 63 -3.23 8.96 -16.51
C SER A 63 -3.46 8.42 -17.92
N GLN A 64 -4.21 9.13 -18.76
CA GLN A 64 -4.69 8.67 -20.07
C GLN A 64 -5.40 7.29 -19.96
N SER A 65 -6.20 7.11 -18.91
CA SER A 65 -6.87 5.85 -18.59
C SER A 65 -8.18 6.11 -17.86
N GLU A 66 -9.18 5.25 -18.10
CA GLU A 66 -10.46 5.25 -17.34
C GLU A 66 -10.28 4.80 -15.88
N GLY A 67 -9.09 4.32 -15.53
CA GLY A 67 -8.80 3.75 -14.23
C GLY A 67 -9.29 2.30 -14.07
N THR A 68 -8.90 1.67 -12.97
CA THR A 68 -9.26 0.28 -12.63
C THR A 68 -10.02 0.23 -11.32
N ILE A 69 -11.20 -0.37 -11.33
CA ILE A 69 -12.00 -0.56 -10.11
C ILE A 69 -11.45 -1.76 -9.35
N ILE A 70 -11.17 -1.56 -8.06
CA ILE A 70 -10.68 -2.59 -7.13
C ILE A 70 -11.57 -2.55 -5.89
N ARG A 71 -12.19 -3.69 -5.55
CA ARG A 71 -12.92 -3.85 -4.30
C ARG A 71 -12.00 -4.44 -3.25
N GLN A 72 -12.04 -3.88 -2.05
CA GLN A 72 -11.14 -4.26 -0.97
C GLN A 72 -11.90 -4.32 0.35
N HIS A 73 -11.65 -5.40 1.09
CA HIS A 73 -12.00 -5.53 2.48
C HIS A 73 -10.70 -5.69 3.27
N ASP A 74 -10.34 -4.68 4.02
CA ASP A 74 -9.13 -4.65 4.87
C ASP A 74 -9.55 -4.97 6.31
N THR A 75 -9.02 -6.05 6.91
CA THR A 75 -9.14 -6.38 8.33
C THR A 75 -7.84 -6.03 9.03
N PHE A 76 -7.91 -5.18 10.05
CA PHE A 76 -6.77 -4.75 10.85
C PHE A 76 -6.66 -5.60 12.13
N PHE A 77 -5.45 -6.00 12.45
CA PHE A 77 -5.16 -6.85 13.62
C PHE A 77 -4.36 -6.07 14.67
N CYS A 78 -4.55 -6.43 15.94
CA CYS A 78 -3.76 -5.88 17.02
C CYS A 78 -2.29 -6.19 16.79
N CYS A 79 -1.45 -5.16 16.80
CA CYS A 79 -0.03 -5.25 16.51
C CYS A 79 0.74 -4.32 17.44
N SER A 80 1.82 -4.81 18.05
CA SER A 80 2.64 -4.03 18.98
C SER A 80 3.47 -2.93 18.33
N GLN A 81 3.74 -3.06 17.03
CA GLN A 81 4.49 -2.10 16.23
C GLN A 81 3.85 -1.93 14.86
N GLY A 82 3.83 -0.69 14.36
CA GLY A 82 3.25 -0.40 13.06
C GLY A 82 1.78 -0.79 12.95
N ARG A 83 1.37 -1.21 11.77
CA ARG A 83 0.00 -1.67 11.48
C ARG A 83 0.05 -2.93 10.63
N LEU A 84 -0.73 -3.94 11.03
CA LEU A 84 -0.90 -5.19 10.30
C LEU A 84 -2.33 -5.28 9.80
N LYS A 85 -2.50 -5.54 8.51
CA LYS A 85 -3.80 -5.78 7.91
C LYS A 85 -3.79 -6.88 6.88
N LEU A 86 -4.86 -7.59 6.79
CA LEU A 86 -5.17 -8.48 5.68
C LEU A 86 -6.12 -7.76 4.73
N ARG A 87 -5.74 -7.65 3.48
CA ARG A 87 -6.55 -7.16 2.39
C ARG A 87 -7.12 -8.33 1.60
N ASP A 88 -8.43 -8.46 1.59
CA ASP A 88 -9.16 -9.33 0.68
C ASP A 88 -9.62 -8.53 -0.53
N PHE A 89 -9.28 -9.00 -1.75
CA PHE A 89 -9.73 -8.40 -3.00
C PHE A 89 -11.11 -8.88 -3.44
N MET A 90 -11.78 -9.69 -2.61
CA MET A 90 -13.11 -10.22 -2.87
C MET A 90 -13.20 -11.08 -4.15
N ASN A 91 -12.10 -11.64 -4.59
CA ASN A 91 -11.96 -12.47 -5.79
C ASN A 91 -11.19 -13.77 -5.53
N GLY A 92 -11.04 -14.17 -4.26
CA GLY A 92 -10.27 -15.33 -3.82
C GLY A 92 -8.76 -15.08 -3.68
N SER A 93 -8.32 -13.83 -3.82
CA SER A 93 -6.94 -13.45 -3.55
C SER A 93 -6.85 -12.33 -2.52
N GLY A 94 -5.71 -12.24 -1.85
CA GLY A 94 -5.49 -11.21 -0.85
C GLY A 94 -4.03 -10.92 -0.60
N GLN A 95 -3.77 -10.03 0.34
CA GLN A 95 -2.43 -9.62 0.76
C GLN A 95 -2.41 -9.38 2.26
N LEU A 96 -1.47 -10.01 2.96
CA LEU A 96 -1.10 -9.60 4.30
C LEU A 96 -0.09 -8.45 4.18
N ILE A 97 -0.39 -7.31 4.81
CA ILE A 97 0.37 -6.06 4.68
C ILE A 97 0.75 -5.59 6.07
N PHE A 98 2.05 -5.50 6.32
CA PHE A 98 2.59 -4.76 7.47
C PHE A 98 3.12 -3.42 6.97
N TYR A 99 2.86 -2.33 7.70
CA TYR A 99 3.40 -1.03 7.36
C TYR A 99 3.63 -0.15 8.59
N GLU A 100 4.63 0.73 8.46
CA GLU A 100 4.96 1.77 9.42
C GLU A 100 4.84 3.12 8.74
N ARG A 101 4.09 4.01 9.35
CA ARG A 101 3.86 5.36 8.85
C ARG A 101 3.57 6.31 10.00
N PRO A 102 4.20 7.51 10.06
CA PRO A 102 3.85 8.52 11.04
C PRO A 102 2.44 9.07 10.77
N ASP A 103 1.70 9.39 11.82
CA ASP A 103 0.38 10.04 11.73
C ASP A 103 0.51 11.57 11.83
N THR A 104 1.27 12.14 10.90
CA THR A 104 1.49 13.59 10.76
C THR A 104 0.67 14.16 9.60
N ASP A 105 0.54 15.49 9.53
CA ASP A 105 -0.07 16.16 8.40
C ASP A 105 0.86 16.19 7.18
N GLY A 106 0.26 16.24 5.98
CA GLY A 106 0.99 16.34 4.72
C GLY A 106 1.55 15.02 4.18
N PRO A 107 2.53 15.09 3.26
CA PRO A 107 3.17 13.93 2.66
C PRO A 107 3.92 13.10 3.70
N LYS A 108 3.70 11.78 3.72
CA LYS A 108 4.24 10.85 4.74
C LYS A 108 5.03 9.74 4.09
N LEU A 109 6.18 9.42 4.65
CA LEU A 109 6.90 8.20 4.27
C LEU A 109 6.23 6.99 4.92
N SER A 110 5.79 6.05 4.10
CA SER A 110 5.26 4.75 4.51
C SER A 110 6.22 3.65 4.07
N ARG A 111 6.69 2.84 5.01
CA ARG A 111 7.47 1.63 4.75
C ARG A 111 6.58 0.42 4.92
N TYR A 112 6.67 -0.55 4.02
CA TYR A 112 5.74 -1.68 4.04
C TYR A 112 6.38 -2.99 3.59
N SER A 113 5.77 -4.08 4.04
CA SER A 113 6.03 -5.44 3.58
C SER A 113 4.72 -6.08 3.18
N ILE A 114 4.72 -6.81 2.06
CA ILE A 114 3.52 -7.47 1.51
C ILE A 114 3.80 -8.94 1.29
N SER A 115 2.87 -9.78 1.76
CA SER A 115 2.82 -11.22 1.47
C SER A 115 1.49 -11.55 0.79
N PRO A 116 1.48 -11.98 -0.49
CA PRO A 116 0.25 -12.37 -1.15
C PRO A 116 -0.29 -13.68 -0.58
N THR A 117 -1.62 -13.83 -0.59
CA THR A 117 -2.32 -15.07 -0.23
C THR A 117 -3.37 -15.42 -1.27
N SER A 118 -3.58 -16.72 -1.50
CA SER A 118 -4.66 -17.26 -2.33
C SER A 118 -5.85 -17.74 -1.49
N ASP A 119 -5.79 -17.59 -0.18
CA ASP A 119 -6.87 -17.92 0.75
C ASP A 119 -6.94 -16.87 1.87
N PRO A 120 -7.48 -15.68 1.57
CA PRO A 120 -7.56 -14.60 2.56
C PRO A 120 -8.51 -14.94 3.70
N GLN A 121 -9.56 -15.74 3.48
CA GLN A 121 -10.55 -16.07 4.50
C GLN A 121 -9.97 -16.98 5.59
N SER A 122 -9.25 -18.04 5.20
CA SER A 122 -8.57 -18.91 6.14
C SER A 122 -7.50 -18.14 6.93
N LEU A 123 -6.72 -17.31 6.24
CA LEU A 123 -5.69 -16.48 6.88
C LEU A 123 -6.30 -15.46 7.85
N GLN A 124 -7.47 -14.87 7.52
CA GLN A 124 -8.19 -13.96 8.41
C GLN A 124 -8.59 -14.66 9.71
N THR A 125 -9.14 -15.88 9.62
CA THR A 125 -9.53 -16.66 10.80
C THR A 125 -8.33 -16.87 11.73
N VAL A 126 -7.21 -17.38 11.20
CA VAL A 126 -5.99 -17.64 11.98
C VAL A 126 -5.46 -16.38 12.65
N LEU A 127 -5.41 -15.26 11.91
CA LEU A 127 -4.90 -13.99 12.45
C LEU A 127 -5.85 -13.37 13.47
N SER A 128 -7.16 -13.51 13.26
CA SER A 128 -8.18 -13.05 14.23
C SER A 128 -8.06 -13.78 15.56
N ASP A 129 -7.90 -15.11 15.51
CA ASP A 129 -7.74 -15.93 16.70
C ASP A 129 -6.41 -15.66 17.43
N ALA A 130 -5.33 -15.43 16.68
CA ALA A 130 -4.00 -15.23 17.24
C ALA A 130 -3.75 -13.82 17.79
N LEU A 131 -4.27 -12.79 17.14
CA LEU A 131 -3.92 -11.39 17.39
C LEU A 131 -5.11 -10.54 17.88
N GLY A 132 -6.33 -10.97 17.59
CA GLY A 132 -7.52 -10.13 17.73
C GLY A 132 -7.69 -9.14 16.59
N VAL A 133 -8.92 -8.73 16.32
CA VAL A 133 -9.29 -7.77 15.30
C VAL A 133 -9.42 -6.38 15.92
N GLU A 134 -8.74 -5.39 15.36
CA GLU A 134 -8.83 -3.99 15.77
C GLU A 134 -9.98 -3.27 15.05
N GLY A 135 -10.21 -3.61 13.77
CA GLY A 135 -11.29 -3.05 12.97
C GLY A 135 -11.23 -3.47 11.52
N GLU A 136 -12.24 -3.05 10.76
CA GLU A 136 -12.40 -3.39 9.35
C GLU A 136 -12.68 -2.15 8.51
N VAL A 137 -12.23 -2.17 7.26
CA VAL A 137 -12.46 -1.11 6.27
C VAL A 137 -12.88 -1.73 4.94
N ARG A 138 -14.08 -1.41 4.49
CA ARG A 138 -14.58 -1.80 3.17
C ARG A 138 -14.55 -0.61 2.24
N LYS A 139 -14.01 -0.80 1.04
CA LYS A 139 -13.95 0.28 0.06
C LYS A 139 -13.98 -0.23 -1.38
N GLU A 140 -14.52 0.62 -2.25
CA GLU A 140 -14.35 0.53 -3.69
C GLU A 140 -13.36 1.62 -4.11
N ARG A 141 -12.28 1.21 -4.74
CA ARG A 141 -11.16 2.05 -5.17
C ARG A 141 -11.14 2.14 -6.68
N LEU A 142 -11.06 3.34 -7.21
CA LEU A 142 -10.71 3.57 -8.60
C LEU A 142 -9.23 3.98 -8.65
N LEU A 143 -8.40 3.13 -9.27
CA LEU A 143 -6.95 3.27 -9.36
C LEU A 143 -6.55 3.86 -10.70
N PHE A 144 -5.75 4.93 -10.66
CA PHE A 144 -5.04 5.48 -11.81
C PHE A 144 -3.53 5.42 -11.58
N LEU A 145 -2.76 5.25 -12.66
CA LEU A 145 -1.30 5.24 -12.62
C LEU A 145 -0.78 6.49 -13.34
N ILE A 146 -0.10 7.37 -12.63
CA ILE A 146 0.48 8.61 -13.19
C ILE A 146 1.97 8.61 -12.86
N GLY A 147 2.82 8.30 -13.87
CA GLY A 147 4.25 8.14 -13.65
C GLY A 147 4.53 7.04 -12.61
N GLN A 148 5.24 7.40 -11.53
CA GLN A 148 5.52 6.48 -10.41
C GLN A 148 4.45 6.48 -9.32
N THR A 149 3.35 7.24 -9.51
CA THR A 149 2.35 7.45 -8.46
C THR A 149 1.08 6.64 -8.73
N ARG A 150 0.62 5.95 -7.71
CA ARG A 150 -0.73 5.39 -7.66
C ARG A 150 -1.67 6.46 -7.12
N VAL A 151 -2.64 6.83 -7.93
CA VAL A 151 -3.70 7.79 -7.58
C VAL A 151 -4.97 7.00 -7.32
N HIS A 152 -5.49 7.10 -6.13
CA HIS A 152 -6.68 6.38 -5.69
C HIS A 152 -7.83 7.34 -5.47
N LEU A 153 -9.00 6.99 -5.96
CA LEU A 153 -10.26 7.59 -5.59
C LEU A 153 -11.10 6.53 -4.90
N ASP A 154 -11.23 6.65 -3.58
CA ASP A 154 -11.85 5.65 -2.71
C ASP A 154 -13.26 6.07 -2.32
N LYS A 155 -14.22 5.15 -2.45
CA LYS A 155 -15.49 5.19 -1.76
C LYS A 155 -15.39 4.26 -0.57
N VAL A 156 -15.28 4.83 0.63
CA VAL A 156 -15.11 4.10 1.89
C VAL A 156 -16.45 4.00 2.59
N GLU A 157 -16.84 2.78 2.96
CA GLU A 157 -18.09 2.53 3.68
C GLU A 157 -18.08 3.25 5.02
N GLY A 158 -19.16 3.96 5.33
CA GLY A 158 -19.29 4.76 6.55
C GLY A 158 -18.53 6.09 6.57
N LEU A 159 -17.63 6.38 5.60
CA LEU A 159 -16.84 7.62 5.58
C LEU A 159 -17.09 8.51 4.37
N GLY A 160 -17.45 7.95 3.21
CA GLY A 160 -17.64 8.70 1.97
C GLY A 160 -16.44 8.65 1.03
N HIS A 161 -16.13 9.77 0.35
CA HIS A 161 -15.14 9.80 -0.72
C HIS A 161 -13.84 10.46 -0.28
N TYR A 162 -12.74 9.75 -0.59
CA TYR A 162 -11.38 10.18 -0.31
C TYR A 162 -10.49 9.95 -1.51
N MET A 163 -9.40 10.67 -1.59
CA MET A 163 -8.29 10.35 -2.47
C MET A 163 -7.06 9.93 -1.66
N GLU A 164 -6.25 9.08 -2.22
CA GLU A 164 -4.89 8.80 -1.75
C GLU A 164 -3.92 8.90 -2.93
N LEU A 165 -2.80 9.57 -2.71
CA LEU A 165 -1.63 9.50 -3.58
C LEU A 165 -0.59 8.64 -2.90
N GLU A 166 -0.02 7.68 -3.63
CA GLU A 166 1.09 6.85 -3.17
C GLU A 166 2.23 6.97 -4.20
N VAL A 167 3.18 7.87 -3.93
CA VAL A 167 4.38 8.03 -4.75
C VAL A 167 5.33 6.91 -4.39
N VAL A 168 5.49 5.93 -5.28
CA VAL A 168 6.42 4.80 -5.09
C VAL A 168 7.84 5.32 -5.18
N MET A 169 8.57 5.25 -4.07
CA MET A 169 9.95 5.75 -3.99
C MET A 169 10.90 4.84 -4.76
N ARG A 170 11.78 5.45 -5.54
CA ARG A 170 12.91 4.76 -6.16
C ARG A 170 14.09 4.73 -5.18
N PRO A 171 14.99 3.74 -5.27
CA PRO A 171 16.10 3.63 -4.32
C PRO A 171 16.97 4.86 -4.21
N GLU A 172 17.14 5.60 -5.32
CA GLU A 172 17.96 6.80 -5.41
C GLU A 172 17.26 8.10 -5.04
N GLN A 173 15.94 8.07 -4.84
CA GLN A 173 15.16 9.28 -4.57
C GLN A 173 15.21 9.69 -3.11
N THR A 174 15.33 10.99 -2.89
CA THR A 174 15.18 11.58 -1.55
C THR A 174 13.71 11.70 -1.17
N LEU A 175 13.44 11.81 0.14
CA LEU A 175 12.10 12.03 0.65
C LEU A 175 11.50 13.33 0.08
N GLU A 176 12.29 14.38 -0.02
CA GLU A 176 11.90 15.69 -0.56
C GLU A 176 11.45 15.60 -2.02
N GLU A 177 12.15 14.82 -2.86
CA GLU A 177 11.76 14.58 -4.25
C GLU A 177 10.41 13.86 -4.32
N GLY A 178 10.19 12.85 -3.47
CA GLY A 178 8.90 12.16 -3.38
C GLY A 178 7.77 13.08 -2.92
N GLN A 179 8.04 13.97 -1.96
CA GLN A 179 7.08 14.97 -1.50
C GLN A 179 6.73 15.98 -2.59
N GLN A 180 7.70 16.46 -3.36
CA GLN A 180 7.48 17.37 -4.50
C GLN A 180 6.59 16.73 -5.56
N VAL A 181 6.80 15.45 -5.88
CA VAL A 181 5.92 14.71 -6.81
C VAL A 181 4.49 14.65 -6.28
N ALA A 182 4.31 14.32 -5.00
CA ALA A 182 2.99 14.24 -4.38
C ALA A 182 2.28 15.61 -4.36
N GLU A 183 2.98 16.68 -3.98
CA GLU A 183 2.43 18.04 -3.94
C GLU A 183 2.06 18.55 -5.34
N SER A 184 2.90 18.32 -6.35
CA SER A 184 2.62 18.69 -7.74
C SER A 184 1.38 17.99 -8.28
N LEU A 185 1.23 16.68 -8.02
CA LEU A 185 0.03 15.93 -8.42
C LEU A 185 -1.22 16.38 -7.66
N MET A 186 -1.09 16.68 -6.37
CA MET A 186 -2.19 17.22 -5.58
C MET A 186 -2.73 18.52 -6.19
N GLU A 187 -1.85 19.43 -6.60
CA GLU A 187 -2.22 20.69 -7.26
C GLU A 187 -2.92 20.44 -8.61
N GLN A 188 -2.35 19.58 -9.47
CA GLN A 188 -2.94 19.25 -10.77
C GLN A 188 -4.33 18.61 -10.64
N LEU A 189 -4.53 17.77 -9.62
CA LEU A 189 -5.82 17.16 -9.31
C LEU A 189 -6.80 18.14 -8.64
N GLY A 190 -6.33 19.34 -8.25
CA GLY A 190 -7.14 20.36 -7.61
C GLY A 190 -7.51 20.06 -6.16
N VAL A 191 -6.62 19.35 -5.45
CA VAL A 191 -6.82 19.00 -4.05
C VAL A 191 -6.24 20.09 -3.15
N SER A 192 -7.07 20.66 -2.29
CA SER A 192 -6.66 21.69 -1.35
C SER A 192 -5.89 21.11 -0.16
N LYS A 193 -4.85 21.81 0.31
CA LYS A 193 -4.16 21.46 1.59
C LYS A 193 -5.13 21.41 2.78
N LYS A 194 -6.22 22.17 2.74
CA LYS A 194 -7.25 22.18 3.79
C LYS A 194 -8.09 20.89 3.85
N SER A 195 -8.11 20.09 2.77
CA SER A 195 -8.83 18.82 2.72
C SER A 195 -7.97 17.62 3.13
N LEU A 196 -6.70 17.84 3.48
CA LEU A 196 -5.80 16.80 3.94
C LEU A 196 -6.29 16.16 5.23
N VAL A 197 -6.08 14.85 5.33
CA VAL A 197 -6.54 14.03 6.44
C VAL A 197 -5.38 13.20 6.98
N THR A 198 -5.24 13.19 8.30
CA THR A 198 -4.30 12.33 9.03
C THR A 198 -4.91 10.97 9.34
N GLY A 199 -4.07 10.00 9.64
CA GLY A 199 -4.49 8.67 10.05
C GLY A 199 -4.89 7.74 8.90
N ALA A 200 -5.24 6.52 9.26
CA ALA A 200 -5.81 5.53 8.36
C ALA A 200 -7.35 5.66 8.31
N TYR A 201 -7.99 5.05 7.31
CA TYR A 201 -9.46 5.01 7.27
C TYR A 201 -10.05 4.36 8.53
N MET A 202 -9.40 3.34 9.06
CA MET A 202 -9.83 2.71 10.30
C MET A 202 -9.85 3.69 11.47
N ASP A 203 -8.82 4.55 11.60
CA ASP A 203 -8.77 5.55 12.68
C ASP A 203 -9.93 6.54 12.56
N LEU A 204 -10.32 6.91 11.33
CA LEU A 204 -11.46 7.80 11.06
C LEU A 204 -12.79 7.13 11.42
N ILE A 205 -12.95 5.84 11.10
CA ILE A 205 -14.14 5.07 11.45
C ILE A 205 -14.28 4.97 12.98
N LEU A 206 -13.19 4.62 13.68
CA LEU A 206 -13.20 4.48 15.14
C LEU A 206 -13.45 5.83 15.85
N LYS A 207 -12.98 6.94 15.29
CA LYS A 207 -13.31 8.28 15.82
C LYS A 207 -14.78 8.60 15.66
N GLY A 208 -15.36 8.37 14.48
CA GLY A 208 -16.78 8.61 14.25
C GLY A 208 -17.71 7.76 15.12
N GLN A 209 -17.30 6.56 15.51
CA GLN A 209 -18.06 5.70 16.42
C GLN A 209 -18.01 6.17 17.89
N LYS A 210 -17.00 6.95 18.29
CA LYS A 210 -16.88 7.51 19.65
C LYS A 210 -17.66 8.82 19.84
N GLU A 211 -18.04 9.48 18.76
CA GLU A 211 -18.77 10.74 18.76
C GLU A 211 -20.29 10.54 18.60
N THR A 212 -20.76 9.32 18.40
CA THR A 212 -22.17 8.91 18.33
C THR A 212 -22.57 8.16 19.58
#